data_bc1295e88bae7ee2853c74a1388ddaba
#
_entry.id   bc1295e88bae7ee2853c74a1388ddaba
#
_cell.length_a   1.000
_cell.length_b   1.000
_cell.length_c   1.000
_cell.angle_alpha   90.00
_cell.angle_beta   90.00
_cell.angle_gamma   90.00
#
_symmetry.space_group_name_H-M   'P 1'
#
loop_
_entity.id
_entity.type
_entity.pdbx_description
1 polymer ?
#
loop_
_entity_poly.entity_id
_entity_poly.type
_entity_poly.pdbx_seq_one_letter_code
_entity_poly.pdbx_strand_id
1 'polypeptide(L)'
;MATTADFKNGLYLNFNGKPCQIVWFQHVKPGKGPAFVKSKLRNLENGRILENTFNAGVKIDTNNVERRPYQFLYKDEDGFNFMHEETYEQIHLGTDLVDNADLMKEGQHVEMMFLADEERCLTCELPTYVELEVTYTEPAVKGDTASTNAQKEITLETGAIIMAPLFINIGEKIRVNTTDRSYGERVK
;
A
#
# COMPACT_ATOMS: atom_id res chain seq x y z
N MET A 1 -21.03 -19.96 -1.39
CA MET A 1 -20.40 -19.96 -2.72
C MET A 1 -20.96 -18.80 -3.51
N ALA A 2 -20.13 -17.92 -3.99
CA ALA A 2 -20.53 -16.80 -4.83
C ALA A 2 -20.56 -17.21 -6.31
N THR A 3 -21.22 -16.39 -7.13
CA THR A 3 -21.27 -16.55 -8.58
C THR A 3 -20.92 -15.20 -9.22
N THR A 4 -20.79 -15.15 -10.54
CA THR A 4 -20.58 -13.87 -11.24
C THR A 4 -21.74 -12.88 -11.07
N ALA A 5 -22.91 -13.31 -10.60
CA ALA A 5 -24.02 -12.41 -10.27
C ALA A 5 -23.75 -11.58 -9.01
N ASP A 6 -22.87 -12.07 -8.13
CA ASP A 6 -22.50 -11.44 -6.86
C ASP A 6 -21.31 -10.49 -7.03
N PHE A 7 -20.81 -10.25 -8.25
CA PHE A 7 -19.69 -9.35 -8.51
C PHE A 7 -19.98 -7.93 -8.03
N LYS A 8 -19.04 -7.41 -7.28
CA LYS A 8 -18.98 -6.01 -6.85
C LYS A 8 -17.53 -5.57 -6.77
N ASN A 9 -17.28 -4.29 -6.95
CA ASN A 9 -15.94 -3.74 -6.74
C ASN A 9 -15.53 -3.96 -5.28
N GLY A 10 -14.30 -4.39 -5.06
CA GLY A 10 -13.78 -4.74 -3.75
C GLY A 10 -13.98 -6.21 -3.34
N LEU A 11 -14.73 -7.01 -4.09
CA LEU A 11 -14.87 -8.45 -3.80
C LEU A 11 -13.51 -9.15 -3.98
N TYR A 12 -13.14 -9.96 -2.98
CA TYR A 12 -11.95 -10.81 -3.04
C TYR A 12 -12.29 -12.21 -3.50
N LEU A 13 -11.47 -12.73 -4.39
CA LEU A 13 -11.66 -14.07 -4.97
C LEU A 13 -10.31 -14.75 -5.26
N ASN A 14 -10.33 -16.07 -5.29
CA ASN A 14 -9.21 -16.86 -5.79
C ASN A 14 -9.30 -16.96 -7.32
N PHE A 15 -8.29 -16.44 -7.99
CA PHE A 15 -8.17 -16.57 -9.44
C PHE A 15 -6.87 -17.28 -9.80
N ASN A 16 -6.99 -18.52 -10.34
CA ASN A 16 -5.86 -19.38 -10.69
C ASN A 16 -4.87 -19.60 -9.51
N GLY A 17 -5.39 -19.82 -8.31
CA GLY A 17 -4.58 -20.05 -7.10
C GLY A 17 -4.00 -18.77 -6.48
N LYS A 18 -4.41 -17.59 -6.94
CA LYS A 18 -3.91 -16.30 -6.44
C LYS A 18 -5.05 -15.46 -5.86
N PRO A 19 -4.83 -14.82 -4.71
CA PRO A 19 -5.81 -13.91 -4.13
C PRO A 19 -5.88 -12.63 -4.98
N CYS A 20 -7.09 -12.31 -5.44
CA CYS A 20 -7.35 -11.16 -6.30
C CYS A 20 -8.53 -10.35 -5.79
N GLN A 21 -8.53 -9.06 -6.09
CA GLN A 21 -9.63 -8.13 -5.83
C GLN A 21 -10.26 -7.67 -7.14
N ILE A 22 -11.59 -7.67 -7.23
CA ILE A 22 -12.30 -7.06 -8.35
C ILE A 22 -12.19 -5.53 -8.22
N VAL A 23 -11.51 -4.89 -9.15
CA VAL A 23 -11.40 -3.43 -9.21
C VAL A 23 -12.37 -2.81 -10.21
N TRP A 24 -12.84 -3.60 -11.16
CA TRP A 24 -13.87 -3.22 -12.12
C TRP A 24 -14.53 -4.46 -12.73
N PHE A 25 -15.83 -4.35 -13.05
CA PHE A 25 -16.55 -5.39 -13.80
C PHE A 25 -17.72 -4.81 -14.61
N GLN A 26 -18.14 -5.56 -15.63
CA GLN A 26 -19.27 -5.23 -16.47
C GLN A 26 -20.00 -6.48 -16.93
N HIS A 27 -21.29 -6.56 -16.65
CA HIS A 27 -22.17 -7.59 -17.20
C HIS A 27 -22.51 -7.27 -18.64
N VAL A 28 -22.31 -8.24 -19.54
CA VAL A 28 -22.61 -8.11 -20.97
C VAL A 28 -23.62 -9.16 -21.38
N LYS A 29 -24.74 -8.72 -21.92
CA LYS A 29 -25.77 -9.59 -22.51
C LYS A 29 -25.81 -9.31 -24.01
N PRO A 30 -25.05 -10.06 -24.83
CA PRO A 30 -25.07 -9.88 -26.28
C PRO A 30 -26.44 -10.29 -26.83
N GLY A 31 -26.88 -9.64 -27.93
CA GLY A 31 -28.13 -10.00 -28.58
C GLY A 31 -28.14 -11.41 -29.17
N LYS A 32 -26.96 -11.98 -29.43
CA LYS A 32 -26.75 -13.38 -29.85
C LYS A 32 -25.57 -13.93 -29.02
N GLY A 33 -25.77 -15.09 -28.38
CA GLY A 33 -24.76 -15.77 -27.58
C GLY A 33 -24.96 -15.69 -26.07
N PRO A 34 -24.15 -16.44 -25.29
CA PRO A 34 -24.27 -16.49 -23.83
C PRO A 34 -23.84 -15.17 -23.19
N ALA A 35 -24.48 -14.81 -22.08
CA ALA A 35 -24.08 -13.68 -21.27
C ALA A 35 -22.72 -13.93 -20.59
N PHE A 36 -21.94 -12.87 -20.39
CA PHE A 36 -20.64 -12.94 -19.75
C PHE A 36 -20.36 -11.68 -18.91
N VAL A 37 -19.35 -11.75 -18.06
CA VAL A 37 -18.90 -10.63 -17.22
C VAL A 37 -17.44 -10.37 -17.51
N LYS A 38 -17.14 -9.17 -18.01
CA LYS A 38 -15.76 -8.67 -18.10
C LYS A 38 -15.34 -8.14 -16.75
N SER A 39 -14.10 -8.39 -16.35
CA SER A 39 -13.57 -7.94 -15.08
C SER A 39 -12.11 -7.53 -15.18
N LYS A 40 -11.72 -6.58 -14.30
CA LYS A 40 -10.33 -6.27 -13.99
C LYS A 40 -10.07 -6.72 -12.57
N LEU A 41 -9.08 -7.57 -12.41
CA LEU A 41 -8.67 -8.19 -11.16
C LEU A 41 -7.31 -7.66 -10.76
N ARG A 42 -7.18 -7.13 -9.54
CA ARG A 42 -5.88 -6.79 -8.96
C ARG A 42 -5.39 -7.98 -8.16
N ASN A 43 -4.25 -8.52 -8.52
CA ASN A 43 -3.56 -9.52 -7.71
C ASN A 43 -3.04 -8.86 -6.43
N LEU A 44 -3.37 -9.44 -5.26
CA LEU A 44 -3.02 -8.85 -3.96
C LEU A 44 -1.55 -9.07 -3.58
N GLU A 45 -0.87 -10.04 -4.18
CA GLU A 45 0.54 -10.34 -3.87
C GLU A 45 1.52 -9.40 -4.60
N ASN A 46 1.15 -8.90 -5.78
CA ASN A 46 2.06 -8.12 -6.62
C ASN A 46 1.45 -6.84 -7.21
N GLY A 47 0.21 -6.51 -6.82
CA GLY A 47 -0.51 -5.31 -7.25
C GLY A 47 -0.91 -5.26 -8.74
N ARG A 48 -0.52 -6.25 -9.56
CA ARG A 48 -0.77 -6.24 -11.01
C ARG A 48 -2.25 -6.40 -11.31
N ILE A 49 -2.71 -5.63 -12.30
CA ILE A 49 -4.08 -5.73 -12.80
C ILE A 49 -4.07 -6.63 -14.03
N LEU A 50 -4.97 -7.61 -14.03
CA LEU A 50 -5.23 -8.49 -15.16
C LEU A 50 -6.70 -8.38 -15.57
N GLU A 51 -6.97 -8.56 -16.85
CA GLU A 51 -8.35 -8.60 -17.38
C GLU A 51 -8.76 -10.05 -17.57
N ASN A 52 -9.98 -10.37 -17.15
CA ASN A 52 -10.58 -11.68 -17.39
C ASN A 52 -12.07 -11.57 -17.73
N THR A 53 -12.55 -12.53 -18.53
CA THR A 53 -13.96 -12.65 -18.88
C THR A 53 -14.50 -13.96 -18.33
N PHE A 54 -15.51 -13.88 -17.48
CA PHE A 54 -16.20 -15.03 -16.91
C PHE A 54 -17.52 -15.26 -17.63
N ASN A 55 -17.91 -16.51 -17.83
CA ASN A 55 -19.26 -16.82 -18.25
C ASN A 55 -20.27 -16.44 -17.15
N ALA A 56 -21.45 -15.93 -17.53
CA ALA A 56 -22.49 -15.60 -16.56
C ALA A 56 -22.91 -16.85 -15.77
N GLY A 57 -23.07 -16.70 -14.45
CA GLY A 57 -23.48 -17.79 -13.55
C GLY A 57 -22.35 -18.74 -13.13
N VAL A 58 -21.11 -18.53 -13.56
CA VAL A 58 -19.96 -19.33 -13.10
C VAL A 58 -19.77 -19.16 -11.59
N LYS A 59 -19.51 -20.25 -10.89
CA LYS A 59 -19.15 -20.26 -9.48
C LYS A 59 -17.78 -19.63 -9.28
N ILE A 60 -17.68 -18.81 -8.24
CA ILE A 60 -16.47 -18.08 -7.86
C ILE A 60 -16.06 -18.54 -6.47
N ASP A 61 -14.80 -18.85 -6.33
CA ASP A 61 -14.17 -19.10 -5.04
C ASP A 61 -13.76 -17.76 -4.41
N THR A 62 -14.41 -17.40 -3.32
CA THR A 62 -14.16 -16.11 -2.63
C THR A 62 -13.15 -16.29 -1.52
N ASN A 63 -12.24 -15.33 -1.40
CA ASN A 63 -11.28 -15.25 -0.32
C ASN A 63 -11.82 -14.39 0.83
N ASN A 64 -11.56 -14.81 2.06
CA ASN A 64 -11.76 -13.98 3.24
C ASN A 64 -10.50 -13.18 3.49
N VAL A 65 -10.56 -11.88 3.25
CA VAL A 65 -9.43 -10.97 3.45
C VAL A 65 -9.78 -10.00 4.57
N GLU A 66 -8.91 -9.93 5.57
CA GLU A 66 -9.05 -9.08 6.74
C GLU A 66 -7.93 -8.05 6.77
N ARG A 67 -8.25 -6.85 7.26
CA ARG A 67 -7.27 -5.82 7.62
C ARG A 67 -7.09 -5.84 9.11
N ARG A 68 -5.83 -5.92 9.54
CA ARG A 68 -5.46 -5.98 10.96
C ARG A 68 -4.45 -4.89 11.27
N PRO A 69 -4.66 -4.13 12.38
CA PRO A 69 -3.74 -3.07 12.79
C PRO A 69 -2.53 -3.65 13.50
N TYR A 70 -1.36 -3.20 13.09
CA TYR A 70 -0.08 -3.56 13.70
C TYR A 70 0.76 -2.31 13.96
N GLN A 71 1.70 -2.43 14.89
CA GLN A 71 2.71 -1.44 15.18
C GLN A 71 4.08 -1.99 14.81
N PHE A 72 4.85 -1.22 14.05
CA PHE A 72 6.24 -1.56 13.75
C PHE A 72 7.11 -1.41 14.99
N LEU A 73 7.87 -2.44 15.33
CA LEU A 73 8.76 -2.46 16.49
C LEU A 73 10.19 -2.10 16.07
N TYR A 74 10.81 -2.94 15.27
CA TYR A 74 12.18 -2.76 14.81
C TYR A 74 12.47 -3.59 13.55
N LYS A 75 13.57 -3.22 12.87
CA LYS A 75 14.13 -3.95 11.74
C LYS A 75 15.30 -4.80 12.21
N ASP A 76 15.42 -6.02 11.69
CA ASP A 76 16.58 -6.89 11.81
C ASP A 76 17.20 -7.23 10.44
N GLU A 77 18.13 -8.19 10.41
CA GLU A 77 18.83 -8.57 9.17
C GLU A 77 17.91 -9.25 8.15
N ASP A 78 16.86 -9.94 8.62
CA ASP A 78 15.96 -10.74 7.79
C ASP A 78 14.67 -10.00 7.39
N GLY A 79 14.33 -8.90 8.09
CA GLY A 79 13.12 -8.15 7.79
C GLY A 79 12.64 -7.20 8.89
N PHE A 80 11.34 -7.21 9.14
CA PHE A 80 10.67 -6.26 10.02
C PHE A 80 9.82 -6.99 11.05
N ASN A 81 9.88 -6.53 12.30
CA ASN A 81 9.13 -7.08 13.42
C ASN A 81 7.98 -6.15 13.79
N PHE A 82 6.79 -6.70 13.91
CA PHE A 82 5.57 -5.98 14.21
C PHE A 82 4.82 -6.61 15.39
N MET A 83 3.98 -5.83 16.03
CA MET A 83 3.11 -6.26 17.12
C MET A 83 1.66 -5.90 16.80
N HIS A 84 0.76 -6.85 16.93
CA HIS A 84 -0.68 -6.61 16.79
C HIS A 84 -1.16 -5.69 17.91
N GLU A 85 -1.92 -4.63 17.57
CA GLU A 85 -2.29 -3.59 18.53
C GLU A 85 -3.23 -4.06 19.64
N GLU A 86 -4.05 -5.08 19.39
CA GLU A 86 -5.03 -5.58 20.35
C GLU A 86 -4.56 -6.84 21.09
N THR A 87 -3.93 -7.80 20.37
CA THR A 87 -3.52 -9.09 20.96
C THR A 87 -2.09 -9.08 21.48
N TYR A 88 -1.28 -8.09 21.09
CA TYR A 88 0.16 -7.96 21.39
C TYR A 88 1.01 -9.12 20.87
N GLU A 89 0.48 -9.94 19.99
CA GLU A 89 1.23 -10.97 19.29
C GLU A 89 2.21 -10.35 18.31
N GLN A 90 3.42 -10.89 18.28
CA GLN A 90 4.46 -10.40 17.39
C GLN A 90 4.54 -11.28 16.15
N ILE A 91 4.75 -10.64 15.01
CA ILE A 91 5.01 -11.31 13.74
C ILE A 91 6.24 -10.71 13.06
N HIS A 92 6.91 -11.53 12.28
CA HIS A 92 8.03 -11.13 11.44
C HIS A 92 7.63 -11.18 9.96
N LEU A 93 7.94 -10.12 9.21
CA LEU A 93 7.72 -10.05 7.77
C LEU A 93 9.03 -9.82 7.03
N GLY A 94 9.23 -10.55 5.93
CA GLY A 94 10.33 -10.30 5.01
C GLY A 94 10.23 -8.93 4.33
N THR A 95 11.34 -8.45 3.81
CA THR A 95 11.46 -7.12 3.18
C THR A 95 10.60 -6.92 1.94
N ASP A 96 10.18 -7.99 1.30
CA ASP A 96 9.35 -8.02 0.09
C ASP A 96 7.86 -7.76 0.32
N LEU A 97 7.41 -7.86 1.58
CA LEU A 97 6.01 -7.64 1.96
C LEU A 97 5.70 -6.22 2.46
N VAL A 98 6.72 -5.39 2.62
CA VAL A 98 6.58 -4.03 3.18
C VAL A 98 7.02 -2.99 2.15
N ASP A 99 6.06 -2.40 1.46
CA ASP A 99 6.32 -1.33 0.51
C ASP A 99 6.75 -0.04 1.23
N ASN A 100 7.74 0.67 0.67
CA ASN A 100 8.26 1.93 1.22
C ASN A 100 8.70 1.84 2.69
N ALA A 101 9.26 0.71 3.08
CA ALA A 101 9.71 0.43 4.44
C ALA A 101 10.75 1.43 4.97
N ASP A 102 11.48 2.10 4.09
CA ASP A 102 12.42 3.18 4.43
C ASP A 102 11.75 4.46 4.94
N LEU A 103 10.43 4.60 4.78
CA LEU A 103 9.63 5.68 5.38
C LEU A 103 9.04 5.29 6.75
N MET A 104 9.24 4.06 7.19
CA MET A 104 8.67 3.53 8.42
C MET A 104 9.64 3.73 9.59
N LYS A 105 9.16 4.31 10.68
CA LYS A 105 9.92 4.46 11.93
C LYS A 105 9.36 3.59 13.05
N GLU A 106 10.17 3.29 14.04
CA GLU A 106 9.75 2.53 15.23
C GLU A 106 8.52 3.18 15.89
N GLY A 107 7.57 2.34 16.29
CA GLY A 107 6.28 2.77 16.81
C GLY A 107 5.25 3.17 15.74
N GLN A 108 5.59 3.11 14.45
CA GLN A 108 4.66 3.43 13.37
C GLN A 108 3.51 2.44 13.30
N HIS A 109 2.28 2.95 13.24
CA HIS A 109 1.07 2.15 12.96
C HIS A 109 1.00 1.81 11.48
N VAL A 110 0.67 0.55 11.17
CA VAL A 110 0.52 0.03 9.82
C VAL A 110 -0.74 -0.83 9.73
N GLU A 111 -1.29 -0.97 8.54
CA GLU A 111 -2.35 -1.93 8.25
C GLU A 111 -1.78 -3.13 7.50
N MET A 112 -2.06 -4.33 7.99
CA MET A 112 -1.72 -5.55 7.30
C MET A 112 -2.95 -6.24 6.74
N MET A 113 -2.82 -6.70 5.50
CA MET A 113 -3.87 -7.46 4.83
C MET A 113 -3.56 -8.95 4.96
N PHE A 114 -4.48 -9.69 5.56
CA PHE A 114 -4.37 -11.13 5.78
C PHE A 114 -5.37 -11.89 4.92
N LEU A 115 -4.92 -13.01 4.35
CA LEU A 115 -5.80 -14.07 3.90
C LEU A 115 -6.19 -14.90 5.13
N ALA A 116 -7.37 -14.60 5.70
CA ALA A 116 -7.77 -15.10 7.01
C ALA A 116 -7.87 -16.62 7.09
N ASP A 117 -8.29 -17.28 5.99
CA ASP A 117 -8.42 -18.74 5.93
C ASP A 117 -7.06 -19.48 5.99
N GLU A 118 -5.97 -18.78 5.64
CA GLU A 118 -4.59 -19.30 5.65
C GLU A 118 -3.72 -18.67 6.75
N GLU A 119 -4.23 -17.68 7.49
CA GLU A 119 -3.47 -16.83 8.42
C GLU A 119 -2.19 -16.25 7.79
N ARG A 120 -2.26 -15.94 6.50
CA ARG A 120 -1.12 -15.47 5.71
C ARG A 120 -1.21 -13.97 5.45
N CYS A 121 -0.17 -13.24 5.82
CA CYS A 121 -0.01 -11.83 5.46
C CYS A 121 0.24 -11.71 3.95
N LEU A 122 -0.54 -10.85 3.29
CA LEU A 122 -0.42 -10.57 1.86
C LEU A 122 0.39 -9.30 1.60
N THR A 123 0.10 -8.25 2.37
CA THR A 123 0.77 -6.94 2.26
C THR A 123 0.79 -6.24 3.61
N CYS A 124 1.78 -5.37 3.80
CA CYS A 124 1.85 -4.42 4.90
C CYS A 124 1.83 -3.01 4.31
N GLU A 125 0.79 -2.25 4.62
CA GLU A 125 0.55 -0.90 4.10
C GLU A 125 0.82 0.15 5.17
N LEU A 126 1.68 1.12 4.87
CA LEU A 126 1.86 2.30 5.70
C LEU A 126 0.62 3.22 5.56
N PRO A 127 0.33 4.06 6.57
CA PRO A 127 -0.65 5.14 6.40
C PRO A 127 -0.29 6.00 5.20
N THR A 128 -1.29 6.60 4.55
CA THR A 128 -1.08 7.49 3.39
C THR A 128 -0.06 8.60 3.67
N TYR A 129 -0.01 9.08 4.91
CA TYR A 129 0.97 10.08 5.35
C TYR A 129 1.67 9.62 6.61
N VAL A 130 3.00 9.83 6.63
CA VAL A 130 3.85 9.64 7.82
C VAL A 130 4.51 10.95 8.19
N GLU A 131 4.75 11.15 9.49
CA GLU A 131 5.41 12.34 10.01
C GLU A 131 6.85 11.99 10.38
N LEU A 132 7.80 12.60 9.66
CA LEU A 132 9.22 12.33 9.79
C LEU A 132 10.02 13.63 9.95
N GLU A 133 11.08 13.56 10.75
CA GLU A 133 11.99 14.69 10.97
C GLU A 133 13.09 14.72 9.89
N VAL A 134 13.42 15.91 9.44
CA VAL A 134 14.51 16.16 8.49
C VAL A 134 15.83 16.17 9.24
N THR A 135 16.70 15.21 8.97
CA THR A 135 18.01 15.08 9.62
C THR A 135 19.14 15.73 8.83
N TYR A 136 18.99 15.81 7.50
CA TYR A 136 19.98 16.46 6.64
C TYR A 136 19.33 17.13 5.42
N THR A 137 19.84 18.28 5.04
CA THR A 137 19.54 18.95 3.77
C THR A 137 20.63 19.97 3.46
N GLU A 138 20.90 20.17 2.19
CA GLU A 138 21.79 21.25 1.75
C GLU A 138 21.12 22.62 1.94
N PRO A 139 21.90 23.66 2.31
CA PRO A 139 21.37 25.00 2.36
C PRO A 139 20.96 25.47 0.95
N ALA A 140 19.79 26.11 0.86
CA ALA A 140 19.34 26.67 -0.41
C ALA A 140 20.29 27.76 -0.88
N VAL A 141 20.86 27.65 -2.08
CA VAL A 141 21.76 28.66 -2.67
C VAL A 141 20.91 29.84 -3.15
N LYS A 142 21.31 31.07 -2.80
CA LYS A 142 20.68 32.29 -3.34
C LYS A 142 20.92 32.35 -4.85
N GLY A 143 19.92 31.99 -5.62
CA GLY A 143 19.96 31.92 -7.09
C GLY A 143 18.92 30.94 -7.66
N ASP A 144 18.63 29.87 -6.92
CA ASP A 144 17.63 28.85 -7.32
C ASP A 144 16.17 29.26 -7.06
N THR A 145 15.96 30.42 -6.46
CA THR A 145 14.63 30.98 -6.13
C THR A 145 13.83 31.49 -7.34
N ALA A 146 14.38 31.39 -8.55
CA ALA A 146 13.73 31.90 -9.75
C ALA A 146 12.56 31.04 -10.25
N SER A 147 12.40 29.80 -9.76
CA SER A 147 11.24 28.97 -10.06
C SER A 147 10.41 28.71 -8.80
N THR A 148 9.11 28.93 -8.88
CA THR A 148 8.13 28.75 -7.79
C THR A 148 8.05 27.29 -7.29
N ASN A 149 8.66 26.33 -8.01
CA ASN A 149 8.61 24.89 -7.74
C ASN A 149 10.00 24.27 -7.52
N ALA A 150 11.02 25.09 -7.16
CA ALA A 150 12.35 24.55 -6.88
C ALA A 150 12.31 23.65 -5.63
N GLN A 151 12.86 22.45 -5.77
CA GLN A 151 12.95 21.43 -4.74
C GLN A 151 14.42 21.08 -4.50
N LYS A 152 14.70 20.55 -3.32
CA LYS A 152 16.00 20.02 -2.93
C LYS A 152 15.86 18.65 -2.30
N GLU A 153 16.92 17.86 -2.32
CA GLU A 153 16.98 16.61 -1.59
C GLU A 153 17.08 16.86 -0.09
N ILE A 154 16.31 16.08 0.66
CA ILE A 154 16.35 16.02 2.11
C ILE A 154 16.46 14.58 2.56
N THR A 155 17.20 14.36 3.66
CA THR A 155 17.27 13.05 4.32
C THR A 155 16.42 13.10 5.58
N LEU A 156 15.63 12.08 5.78
CA LEU A 156 14.71 11.92 6.90
C LEU A 156 15.34 11.09 8.03
N GLU A 157 14.74 11.12 9.22
CA GLU A 157 15.20 10.36 10.40
C GLU A 157 15.32 8.86 10.18
N THR A 158 14.56 8.31 9.22
CA THR A 158 14.61 6.90 8.82
C THR A 158 15.73 6.58 7.82
N GLY A 159 16.46 7.59 7.34
CA GLY A 159 17.45 7.49 6.27
C GLY A 159 16.86 7.59 4.86
N ALA A 160 15.55 7.72 4.70
CA ALA A 160 14.92 7.92 3.40
C ALA A 160 15.29 9.28 2.83
N ILE A 161 15.47 9.34 1.50
CA ILE A 161 15.74 10.58 0.75
C ILE A 161 14.51 10.89 -0.10
N ILE A 162 14.03 12.14 0.01
CA ILE A 162 12.93 12.65 -0.80
C ILE A 162 13.21 14.08 -1.29
N MET A 163 12.40 14.52 -2.26
CA MET A 163 12.40 15.90 -2.73
C MET A 163 11.45 16.76 -1.91
N ALA A 164 11.90 17.91 -1.44
CA ALA A 164 11.09 18.85 -0.68
C ALA A 164 11.36 20.32 -1.11
N PRO A 165 10.44 21.26 -0.82
CA PRO A 165 10.64 22.65 -1.11
C PRO A 165 11.90 23.23 -0.44
N LEU A 166 12.52 24.24 -1.09
CA LEU A 166 13.78 24.85 -0.64
C LEU A 166 13.75 25.43 0.78
N PHE A 167 12.57 25.82 1.28
CA PHE A 167 12.41 26.43 2.62
C PHE A 167 12.46 25.43 3.79
N ILE A 168 12.47 24.11 3.51
CA ILE A 168 12.54 23.09 4.55
C ILE A 168 13.96 23.03 5.11
N ASN A 169 14.08 22.99 6.45
CA ASN A 169 15.35 22.99 7.17
C ASN A 169 15.52 21.72 8.02
N ILE A 170 16.75 21.48 8.45
CA ILE A 170 17.08 20.41 9.40
C ILE A 170 16.31 20.63 10.72
N GLY A 171 15.80 19.56 11.31
CA GLY A 171 15.02 19.55 12.55
C GLY A 171 13.55 19.86 12.37
N GLU A 172 13.09 20.17 11.16
CA GLU A 172 11.66 20.34 10.88
C GLU A 172 10.99 18.97 10.68
N LYS A 173 9.77 18.83 11.21
CA LYS A 173 8.90 17.67 10.96
C LYS A 173 8.03 17.94 9.76
N ILE A 174 7.97 16.97 8.88
CA ILE A 174 7.17 17.05 7.65
C ILE A 174 6.28 15.84 7.51
N ARG A 175 5.15 16.01 6.83
CA ARG A 175 4.32 14.91 6.33
C ARG A 175 4.82 14.47 4.96
N VAL A 176 5.02 13.18 4.82
CA VAL A 176 5.42 12.53 3.57
C VAL A 176 4.30 11.63 3.11
N ASN A 177 3.88 11.78 1.86
CA ASN A 177 2.96 10.84 1.24
C ASN A 177 3.70 9.54 0.94
N THR A 178 3.24 8.43 1.52
CA THR A 178 3.89 7.13 1.38
C THR A 178 3.66 6.48 0.02
N THR A 179 2.64 6.88 -0.72
CA THR A 179 2.30 6.29 -2.02
C THR A 179 3.24 6.74 -3.13
N ASP A 180 3.54 8.04 -3.19
CA ASP A 180 4.36 8.66 -4.23
C ASP A 180 5.68 9.27 -3.70
N ARG A 181 5.94 9.13 -2.40
CA ARG A 181 7.12 9.62 -1.67
C ARG A 181 7.30 11.14 -1.77
N SER A 182 6.20 11.86 -1.92
CA SER A 182 6.21 13.32 -2.06
C SER A 182 6.10 14.03 -0.71
N TYR A 183 6.66 15.24 -0.66
CA TYR A 183 6.42 16.17 0.43
C TYR A 183 4.94 16.59 0.46
N GLY A 184 4.27 16.45 1.59
CA GLY A 184 2.92 16.92 1.81
C GLY A 184 2.90 18.33 2.42
N GLU A 185 3.20 18.42 3.69
CA GLU A 185 3.18 19.68 4.43
C GLU A 185 4.17 19.68 5.61
N ARG A 186 4.44 20.85 6.15
CA ARG A 186 5.22 20.98 7.38
C ARG A 186 4.30 20.82 8.59
N VAL A 187 4.69 19.96 9.52
CA VAL A 187 4.01 19.79 10.81
C VAL A 187 4.44 20.91 11.74
N LYS A 188 3.46 21.58 12.38
CA LYS A 188 3.69 22.67 13.34
C LYS A 188 3.93 22.15 14.74
#